data_86e43c939729a7618d6c735f0b86cf04
#
_entry.id   86e43c939729a7618d6c735f0b86cf04
#
_cell.length_a   1.000
_cell.length_b   1.000
_cell.length_c   1.000
_cell.angle_alpha   90.00
_cell.angle_beta   90.00
_cell.angle_gamma   90.00
#
_symmetry.space_group_name_H-M   'P 1'
#
loop_
_entity.id
_entity.type
_entity.pdbx_description
1 polymer ?
#
loop_
_entity_poly.entity_id
_entity_poly.type
_entity_poly.pdbx_seq_one_letter_code
_entity_poly.pdbx_strand_id
1 'polypeptide(L)'
;RQLLGGMAEARYSFIVEWYDPSATLIRQYQLIYYTSDGTLEMYDLKNRRTFLKRCDYPGVGVKDLVKGGSITVYSRQLKVTDYADAFTKGVFEKSATTTCCVVKASGISSMGRIIDAINGSGFIISELALLNGELAISVTGDLSSGTFAQLLEQMNSQLGGESVVMTSGDVFDSCKPGVSDMETSTLLLIRPHSVKAGMLGRIIDQVQGSGFRVVNLKMVQLTRPNAQEFLEVYRGVVPECVDWVEELASGKCVALQLIHDAKPEATVLAVRELCGAHDPEIANHLHPHSLRAQFGESKVKNAVHCTDLPEDGPLEVDYFFQLL
;
A
#
# COMPACT_ATOMS: atom_id res chain seq x y z
N ARG A 1 11.49 51.49 -10.57
CA ARG A 1 11.79 50.27 -9.75
C ARG A 1 10.47 49.59 -9.43
N GLN A 2 10.06 48.68 -10.31
CA GLN A 2 8.93 47.78 -10.06
C GLN A 2 9.37 46.75 -9.04
N LEU A 3 8.65 46.66 -7.92
CA LEU A 3 8.73 45.59 -6.93
C LEU A 3 8.20 44.33 -7.58
N LEU A 4 9.09 43.43 -7.98
CA LEU A 4 8.76 42.03 -8.24
C LEU A 4 8.36 41.42 -6.90
N GLY A 5 7.05 41.38 -6.62
CA GLY A 5 6.50 40.57 -5.56
C GLY A 5 6.83 39.13 -5.84
N GLY A 6 7.75 38.55 -5.05
CA GLY A 6 8.07 37.13 -5.12
C GLY A 6 6.79 36.35 -4.86
N MET A 7 6.34 35.56 -5.84
CA MET A 7 5.30 34.56 -5.62
C MET A 7 5.82 33.64 -4.51
N ALA A 8 5.09 33.59 -3.39
CA ALA A 8 5.42 32.68 -2.31
C ALA A 8 5.49 31.26 -2.89
N GLU A 9 6.62 30.59 -2.69
CA GLU A 9 6.82 29.21 -3.18
C GLU A 9 5.74 28.32 -2.58
N ALA A 10 4.98 27.64 -3.42
CA ALA A 10 3.89 26.78 -2.97
C ALA A 10 4.48 25.61 -2.18
N ARG A 11 4.08 25.49 -0.91
CA ARG A 11 4.55 24.46 0.00
C ARG A 11 3.41 23.97 0.88
N TYR A 12 3.51 22.70 1.28
CA TYR A 12 2.61 22.10 2.25
C TYR A 12 3.33 21.80 3.55
N SER A 13 2.66 21.93 4.67
CA SER A 13 3.25 21.80 5.99
C SER A 13 2.43 20.88 6.89
N PHE A 14 3.09 19.86 7.45
CA PHE A 14 2.48 18.78 8.20
C PHE A 14 3.12 18.66 9.59
N ILE A 15 2.34 18.18 10.56
CA ILE A 15 2.85 17.71 11.84
C ILE A 15 3.07 16.22 11.71
N VAL A 16 4.30 15.77 11.97
CA VAL A 16 4.66 14.34 11.90
C VAL A 16 5.26 13.89 13.22
N GLU A 17 5.01 12.65 13.59
CA GLU A 17 5.52 12.01 14.79
C GLU A 17 6.46 10.86 14.46
N TRP A 18 7.51 10.72 15.21
CA TRP A 18 8.44 9.61 15.17
C TRP A 18 8.64 9.03 16.57
N TYR A 19 8.45 7.73 16.71
CA TYR A 19 8.83 7.01 17.92
C TYR A 19 10.34 6.77 17.90
N ASP A 20 11.05 7.41 18.86
CA ASP A 20 12.48 7.23 19.05
C ASP A 20 12.73 6.05 20.00
N PRO A 21 13.14 4.87 19.49
CA PRO A 21 13.31 3.68 20.33
C PRO A 21 14.47 3.83 21.34
N SER A 22 15.48 4.66 21.00
CA SER A 22 16.63 4.86 21.89
C SER A 22 16.28 5.69 23.12
N ALA A 23 15.35 6.62 22.98
CA ALA A 23 14.90 7.49 24.06
C ALA A 23 13.53 7.09 24.63
N THR A 24 12.87 6.09 24.05
CA THR A 24 11.54 5.60 24.44
C THR A 24 10.51 6.72 24.48
N LEU A 25 10.54 7.61 23.50
CA LEU A 25 9.62 8.75 23.44
C LEU A 25 9.21 9.09 22.01
N ILE A 26 8.04 9.73 21.87
CA ILE A 26 7.55 10.27 20.60
C ILE A 26 8.15 11.66 20.41
N ARG A 27 8.75 11.89 19.24
CA ARG A 27 9.25 13.20 18.81
C ARG A 27 8.34 13.76 17.75
N GLN A 28 8.05 15.06 17.85
CA GLN A 28 7.22 15.77 16.88
C GLN A 28 8.08 16.71 16.03
N TYR A 29 7.82 16.70 14.73
CA TYR A 29 8.44 17.56 13.75
C TYR A 29 7.40 18.25 12.89
N GLN A 30 7.71 19.45 12.42
CA GLN A 30 7.04 20.05 11.29
C GLN A 30 7.78 19.62 10.02
N LEU A 31 7.08 18.91 9.11
CA LEU A 31 7.58 18.54 7.80
C LEU A 31 7.02 19.52 6.78
N ILE A 32 7.90 20.11 5.99
CA ILE A 32 7.55 21.06 4.91
C ILE A 32 7.91 20.38 3.60
N TYR A 33 6.93 20.29 2.70
CA TYR A 33 7.08 19.74 1.35
C TYR A 33 6.94 20.87 0.33
N TYR A 34 7.94 21.04 -0.54
CA TYR A 34 7.96 22.06 -1.58
C TYR A 34 7.46 21.45 -2.90
N THR A 35 6.36 22.00 -3.42
CA THR A 35 5.71 21.43 -4.62
C THR A 35 6.45 21.75 -5.91
N SER A 36 7.33 22.76 -5.90
CA SER A 36 8.07 23.21 -7.08
C SER A 36 9.14 22.21 -7.54
N ASP A 37 9.77 21.50 -6.60
CA ASP A 37 10.91 20.62 -6.86
C ASP A 37 10.84 19.27 -6.11
N GLY A 38 9.77 19.03 -5.35
CA GLY A 38 9.61 17.77 -4.59
C GLY A 38 10.53 17.63 -3.38
N THR A 39 11.22 18.71 -2.97
CA THR A 39 12.10 18.69 -1.81
C THR A 39 11.33 18.75 -0.50
N LEU A 40 11.94 18.24 0.56
CA LEU A 40 11.38 18.32 1.91
C LEU A 40 12.37 18.88 2.93
N GLU A 41 11.82 19.45 4.00
CA GLU A 41 12.54 20.00 5.15
C GLU A 41 11.83 19.57 6.43
N MET A 42 12.58 19.36 7.52
CA MET A 42 12.00 19.03 8.83
C MET A 42 12.52 19.94 9.91
N TYR A 43 11.61 20.42 10.76
CA TYR A 43 11.89 21.27 11.90
C TYR A 43 11.46 20.59 13.20
N ASP A 44 12.36 20.49 14.17
CA ASP A 44 12.09 19.92 15.49
C ASP A 44 11.30 20.93 16.34
N LEU A 45 10.04 20.60 16.61
CA LEU A 45 9.13 21.51 17.33
C LEU A 45 9.51 21.70 18.79
N LYS A 46 10.04 20.64 19.44
CA LYS A 46 10.45 20.69 20.84
C LYS A 46 11.74 21.47 21.04
N ASN A 47 12.74 21.20 20.21
CA ASN A 47 14.06 21.81 20.32
C ASN A 47 14.17 23.12 19.52
N ARG A 48 13.14 23.51 18.77
CA ARG A 48 13.06 24.73 17.96
C ARG A 48 14.27 24.92 17.04
N ARG A 49 14.65 23.85 16.32
CA ARG A 49 15.78 23.87 15.39
C ARG A 49 15.49 23.04 14.16
N THR A 50 16.15 23.36 13.06
CA THR A 50 16.12 22.51 11.86
C THR A 50 16.68 21.14 12.18
N PHE A 51 15.89 20.12 11.94
CA PHE A 51 16.25 18.71 12.09
C PHE A 51 16.83 18.16 10.79
N LEU A 52 16.15 18.42 9.67
CA LEU A 52 16.58 18.07 8.32
C LEU A 52 16.52 19.33 7.46
N LYS A 53 17.64 19.73 6.88
CA LYS A 53 17.70 20.83 5.91
C LYS A 53 16.99 20.40 4.62
N ARG A 54 16.44 21.37 3.87
CA ARG A 54 15.82 21.15 2.58
C ARG A 54 16.70 20.26 1.69
N CYS A 55 16.17 19.15 1.26
CA CYS A 55 16.86 18.18 0.41
C CYS A 55 15.86 17.44 -0.50
N ASP A 56 16.37 16.94 -1.60
CA ASP A 56 15.61 16.04 -2.47
C ASP A 56 15.43 14.69 -1.79
N TYR A 57 14.18 14.19 -1.79
CA TYR A 57 13.84 12.88 -1.22
C TYR A 57 12.77 12.21 -2.09
N PRO A 58 13.15 11.55 -3.18
CA PRO A 58 12.22 11.00 -4.17
C PRO A 58 11.31 9.89 -3.64
N GLY A 59 11.60 9.36 -2.44
CA GLY A 59 10.77 8.34 -1.78
C GLY A 59 9.46 8.87 -1.18
N VAL A 60 9.24 10.20 -1.14
CA VAL A 60 8.05 10.83 -0.55
C VAL A 60 7.43 11.81 -1.54
N GLY A 61 6.18 11.58 -1.90
CA GLY A 61 5.37 12.47 -2.73
C GLY A 61 4.19 13.10 -1.98
N VAL A 62 3.54 14.07 -2.58
CA VAL A 62 2.35 14.73 -2.01
C VAL A 62 1.26 13.71 -1.63
N LYS A 63 1.10 12.67 -2.41
CA LYS A 63 0.09 11.61 -2.17
C LYS A 63 0.34 10.79 -0.90
N ASP A 64 1.58 10.76 -0.42
CA ASP A 64 1.96 10.05 0.80
C ASP A 64 1.70 10.88 2.06
N LEU A 65 1.54 12.20 1.91
CA LEU A 65 1.42 13.17 3.00
C LEU A 65 -0.04 13.42 3.38
N VAL A 66 -0.76 12.35 3.70
CA VAL A 66 -2.16 12.43 4.16
C VAL A 66 -2.25 12.21 5.67
N LYS A 67 -3.19 12.87 6.35
CA LYS A 67 -3.41 12.69 7.80
C LYS A 67 -3.71 11.22 8.12
N GLY A 68 -3.00 10.65 9.10
CA GLY A 68 -3.06 9.23 9.45
C GLY A 68 -2.10 8.34 8.66
N GLY A 69 -1.55 8.83 7.54
CA GLY A 69 -0.54 8.11 6.76
C GLY A 69 0.82 8.07 7.45
N SER A 70 1.69 7.18 6.97
CA SER A 70 3.07 7.09 7.43
C SER A 70 4.02 7.15 6.24
N ILE A 71 5.12 7.85 6.42
CA ILE A 71 6.21 7.99 5.45
C ILE A 71 7.53 7.59 6.11
N THR A 72 8.49 7.14 5.33
CA THR A 72 9.84 6.87 5.83
C THR A 72 10.80 7.91 5.29
N VAL A 73 11.52 8.60 6.18
CA VAL A 73 12.56 9.57 5.84
C VAL A 73 13.84 9.20 6.58
N TYR A 74 14.90 8.83 5.87
CA TYR A 74 16.19 8.39 6.44
C TYR A 74 16.03 7.39 7.58
N SER A 75 15.40 6.25 7.28
CA SER A 75 15.16 5.15 8.22
C SER A 75 14.27 5.50 9.44
N ARG A 76 13.59 6.65 9.41
CA ARG A 76 12.60 7.03 10.41
C ARG A 76 11.21 6.94 9.84
N GLN A 77 10.40 6.07 10.41
CA GLN A 77 8.98 6.00 10.08
C GLN A 77 8.25 7.13 10.80
N LEU A 78 7.73 8.07 10.02
CA LEU A 78 7.04 9.26 10.49
C LEU A 78 5.54 9.10 10.25
N LYS A 79 4.73 9.24 11.27
CA LYS A 79 3.27 9.27 11.15
C LYS A 79 2.81 10.72 10.96
N VAL A 80 2.04 10.99 9.92
CA VAL A 80 1.41 12.30 9.70
C VAL A 80 0.21 12.43 10.63
N THR A 81 0.30 13.31 11.64
CA THR A 81 -0.74 13.43 12.67
C THR A 81 -1.67 14.60 12.43
N ASP A 82 -1.17 15.70 11.84
CA ASP A 82 -1.99 16.86 11.54
C ASP A 82 -1.36 17.75 10.45
N TYR A 83 -2.12 18.76 10.02
CA TYR A 83 -1.65 19.84 9.16
C TYR A 83 -1.08 20.98 10.01
N ALA A 84 0.09 21.52 9.62
CA ALA A 84 0.76 22.54 10.42
C ALA A 84 0.24 23.95 10.15
N ASP A 85 -0.47 24.18 9.05
CA ASP A 85 -1.04 25.48 8.71
C ASP A 85 -2.42 25.38 8.06
N ALA A 86 -3.17 26.48 8.08
CA ALA A 86 -4.53 26.57 7.55
C ALA A 86 -4.60 26.41 6.02
N PHE A 87 -3.55 26.78 5.29
CA PHE A 87 -3.48 26.61 3.84
C PHE A 87 -3.40 25.12 3.48
N THR A 88 -2.44 24.40 4.06
CA THR A 88 -2.29 22.96 3.89
C THR A 88 -3.56 22.22 4.30
N LYS A 89 -4.11 22.57 5.48
CA LYS A 89 -5.38 22.03 5.95
C LYS A 89 -6.51 22.24 4.94
N GLY A 90 -6.65 23.45 4.44
CA GLY A 90 -7.71 23.79 3.48
C GLY A 90 -7.57 23.06 2.13
N VAL A 91 -6.34 22.79 1.67
CA VAL A 91 -6.09 22.03 0.45
C VAL A 91 -6.45 20.56 0.65
N PHE A 92 -5.97 19.95 1.72
CA PHE A 92 -6.11 18.50 1.93
C PHE A 92 -7.50 18.12 2.50
N GLU A 93 -8.12 18.93 3.35
CA GLU A 93 -9.48 18.65 3.84
C GLU A 93 -10.56 18.91 2.79
N LYS A 94 -10.37 19.87 1.87
CA LYS A 94 -11.31 20.08 0.75
C LYS A 94 -11.22 18.99 -0.32
N SER A 95 -10.04 18.36 -0.48
CA SER A 95 -9.81 17.32 -1.49
C SER A 95 -10.04 15.91 -0.96
N ALA A 96 -10.18 15.71 0.34
CA ALA A 96 -10.15 14.38 0.95
C ALA A 96 -11.49 14.03 1.60
N THR A 97 -12.53 13.95 0.80
CA THR A 97 -13.72 13.22 1.23
C THR A 97 -13.40 11.73 1.09
N THR A 98 -13.57 10.96 2.17
CA THR A 98 -13.44 9.51 2.14
C THR A 98 -14.81 8.89 1.97
N THR A 99 -14.93 7.92 1.08
CA THR A 99 -16.13 7.10 0.92
C THR A 99 -15.74 5.64 0.82
N CYS A 100 -16.70 4.75 1.08
CA CYS A 100 -16.50 3.32 0.95
C CYS A 100 -17.36 2.77 -0.18
N CYS A 101 -16.83 1.79 -0.89
CA CYS A 101 -17.62 0.93 -1.77
C CYS A 101 -17.33 -0.53 -1.46
N VAL A 102 -18.29 -1.38 -1.78
CA VAL A 102 -18.20 -2.83 -1.59
C VAL A 102 -18.37 -3.51 -2.94
N VAL A 103 -17.43 -4.39 -3.27
CA VAL A 103 -17.52 -5.30 -4.40
C VAL A 103 -18.18 -6.56 -3.91
N LYS A 104 -19.38 -6.85 -4.41
CA LYS A 104 -20.16 -8.04 -4.06
C LYS A 104 -19.49 -9.32 -4.60
N ALA A 105 -19.89 -10.46 -4.09
CA ALA A 105 -19.36 -11.76 -4.51
C ALA A 105 -19.36 -11.96 -6.04
N SER A 106 -20.37 -11.42 -6.76
CA SER A 106 -20.45 -11.46 -8.24
C SER A 106 -19.31 -10.73 -8.95
N GLY A 107 -18.69 -9.72 -8.31
CA GLY A 107 -17.60 -8.91 -8.85
C GLY A 107 -16.21 -9.37 -8.42
N ILE A 108 -16.08 -10.31 -7.48
CA ILE A 108 -14.80 -10.71 -6.89
C ILE A 108 -13.81 -11.25 -7.91
N SER A 109 -14.27 -11.99 -8.93
CA SER A 109 -13.41 -12.45 -10.03
C SER A 109 -12.83 -11.34 -10.90
N SER A 110 -13.30 -10.11 -10.74
CA SER A 110 -12.85 -8.91 -11.45
C SER A 110 -12.27 -7.85 -10.51
N MET A 111 -11.92 -8.23 -9.27
CA MET A 111 -11.46 -7.25 -8.27
C MET A 111 -10.22 -6.47 -8.71
N GLY A 112 -9.30 -7.10 -9.43
CA GLY A 112 -8.11 -6.43 -9.97
C GLY A 112 -8.49 -5.30 -10.93
N ARG A 113 -9.38 -5.56 -11.88
CA ARG A 113 -9.87 -4.53 -12.82
C ARG A 113 -10.62 -3.40 -12.15
N ILE A 114 -11.38 -3.69 -11.09
CA ILE A 114 -12.10 -2.68 -10.30
C ILE A 114 -11.08 -1.78 -9.58
N ILE A 115 -10.08 -2.35 -8.95
CA ILE A 115 -9.00 -1.63 -8.27
C ILE A 115 -8.24 -0.73 -9.26
N ASP A 116 -7.88 -1.24 -10.44
CA ASP A 116 -7.21 -0.46 -11.49
C ASP A 116 -8.06 0.69 -12.01
N ALA A 117 -9.36 0.47 -12.21
CA ALA A 117 -10.28 1.52 -12.64
C ALA A 117 -10.38 2.65 -11.61
N ILE A 118 -10.44 2.31 -10.32
CA ILE A 118 -10.45 3.31 -9.22
C ILE A 118 -9.14 4.11 -9.22
N ASN A 119 -7.98 3.43 -9.24
CA ASN A 119 -6.68 4.08 -9.25
C ASN A 119 -6.47 4.93 -10.52
N GLY A 120 -6.87 4.41 -11.68
CA GLY A 120 -6.76 5.11 -12.97
C GLY A 120 -7.63 6.36 -13.08
N SER A 121 -8.69 6.45 -12.26
CA SER A 121 -9.58 7.61 -12.20
C SER A 121 -9.12 8.71 -11.22
N GLY A 122 -7.92 8.57 -10.65
CA GLY A 122 -7.30 9.56 -9.77
C GLY A 122 -7.75 9.49 -8.31
N PHE A 123 -8.54 8.47 -7.94
CA PHE A 123 -8.86 8.18 -6.55
C PHE A 123 -7.74 7.38 -5.87
N ILE A 124 -7.57 7.62 -4.58
CA ILE A 124 -6.57 6.91 -3.76
C ILE A 124 -7.29 5.88 -2.92
N ILE A 125 -6.91 4.61 -3.04
CA ILE A 125 -7.38 3.56 -2.15
C ILE A 125 -6.64 3.70 -0.82
N SER A 126 -7.40 4.07 0.21
CA SER A 126 -6.89 4.29 1.56
C SER A 126 -6.95 3.03 2.42
N GLU A 127 -7.90 2.11 2.14
CA GLU A 127 -8.06 0.87 2.86
C GLU A 127 -8.69 -0.19 1.95
N LEU A 128 -8.35 -1.45 2.16
CA LEU A 128 -8.79 -2.55 1.32
C LEU A 128 -8.81 -3.84 2.16
N ALA A 129 -9.95 -4.52 2.18
CA ALA A 129 -10.07 -5.81 2.86
C ALA A 129 -11.16 -6.69 2.24
N LEU A 130 -10.92 -8.01 2.20
CA LEU A 130 -11.94 -8.98 1.86
C LEU A 130 -12.67 -9.40 3.15
N LEU A 131 -13.95 -9.07 3.24
CA LEU A 131 -14.79 -9.27 4.41
C LEU A 131 -16.00 -10.11 4.02
N ASN A 132 -16.16 -11.30 4.61
CA ASN A 132 -17.29 -12.20 4.34
C ASN A 132 -17.52 -12.51 2.84
N GLY A 133 -16.44 -12.59 2.04
CA GLY A 133 -16.51 -12.85 0.60
C GLY A 133 -16.85 -11.63 -0.26
N GLU A 134 -16.87 -10.44 0.31
CA GLU A 134 -17.05 -9.17 -0.38
C GLU A 134 -15.81 -8.28 -0.17
N LEU A 135 -15.38 -7.54 -1.20
CA LEU A 135 -14.24 -6.67 -1.12
C LEU A 135 -14.67 -5.26 -0.69
N ALA A 136 -14.29 -4.86 0.52
CA ALA A 136 -14.46 -3.51 1.00
C ALA A 136 -13.29 -2.62 0.54
N ILE A 137 -13.60 -1.46 0.00
CA ILE A 137 -12.63 -0.48 -0.52
C ILE A 137 -12.96 0.89 0.06
N SER A 138 -12.04 1.46 0.82
CA SER A 138 -12.11 2.87 1.23
C SER A 138 -11.33 3.72 0.23
N VAL A 139 -11.96 4.76 -0.26
CA VAL A 139 -11.45 5.61 -1.34
C VAL A 139 -11.44 7.06 -0.88
N THR A 140 -10.34 7.75 -1.14
CA THR A 140 -10.16 9.16 -0.85
C THR A 140 -9.95 9.93 -2.14
N GLY A 141 -10.65 11.05 -2.33
CA GLY A 141 -10.54 11.89 -3.51
C GLY A 141 -11.59 12.99 -3.57
N ASP A 142 -11.67 13.67 -4.69
CA ASP A 142 -12.75 14.65 -4.93
C ASP A 142 -14.05 13.92 -5.32
N LEU A 143 -14.89 13.73 -4.34
CA LEU A 143 -16.21 13.08 -4.48
C LEU A 143 -17.32 14.07 -4.82
N SER A 144 -17.06 15.39 -4.76
CA SER A 144 -18.05 16.44 -4.93
C SER A 144 -18.59 16.54 -6.37
N SER A 145 -17.80 16.11 -7.34
CA SER A 145 -18.12 16.15 -8.78
C SER A 145 -19.05 15.03 -9.25
N GLY A 146 -19.40 14.07 -8.39
CA GLY A 146 -20.16 12.87 -8.78
C GLY A 146 -19.40 11.88 -9.67
N THR A 147 -18.12 12.15 -9.96
CA THR A 147 -17.28 11.29 -10.83
C THR A 147 -17.10 9.89 -10.29
N PHE A 148 -17.04 9.72 -8.97
CA PHE A 148 -16.94 8.39 -8.38
C PHE A 148 -18.20 7.55 -8.58
N ALA A 149 -19.39 8.14 -8.41
CA ALA A 149 -20.66 7.45 -8.68
C ALA A 149 -20.78 7.03 -10.15
N GLN A 150 -20.40 7.91 -11.08
CA GLN A 150 -20.36 7.60 -12.51
C GLN A 150 -19.37 6.48 -12.83
N LEU A 151 -18.21 6.45 -12.18
CA LEU A 151 -17.23 5.37 -12.31
C LEU A 151 -17.84 4.03 -11.87
N LEU A 152 -18.55 3.99 -10.74
CA LEU A 152 -19.20 2.77 -10.25
C LEU A 152 -20.32 2.29 -11.20
N GLU A 153 -21.11 3.21 -11.75
CA GLU A 153 -22.15 2.88 -12.75
C GLU A 153 -21.52 2.29 -14.03
N GLN A 154 -20.42 2.89 -14.51
CA GLN A 154 -19.67 2.38 -15.66
C GLN A 154 -19.12 0.97 -15.40
N MET A 155 -18.51 0.73 -14.22
CA MET A 155 -18.01 -0.58 -13.83
C MET A 155 -19.14 -1.61 -13.75
N ASN A 156 -20.26 -1.27 -13.13
CA ASN A 156 -21.43 -2.14 -13.03
C ASN A 156 -22.01 -2.50 -14.41
N SER A 157 -22.04 -1.54 -15.33
CA SER A 157 -22.44 -1.79 -16.73
C SER A 157 -21.51 -2.79 -17.43
N GLN A 158 -20.20 -2.66 -17.22
CA GLN A 158 -19.19 -3.57 -17.80
C GLN A 158 -19.22 -4.97 -17.19
N LEU A 159 -19.57 -5.09 -15.91
CA LEU A 159 -19.66 -6.37 -15.17
C LEU A 159 -21.02 -7.07 -15.33
N GLY A 160 -21.98 -6.42 -15.99
CA GLY A 160 -23.29 -6.99 -16.27
C GLY A 160 -24.25 -7.04 -15.07
N GLY A 161 -24.07 -6.18 -14.06
CA GLY A 161 -24.93 -6.13 -12.89
C GLY A 161 -24.41 -5.21 -11.78
N GLU A 162 -25.16 -5.11 -10.70
CA GLU A 162 -24.80 -4.36 -9.50
C GLU A 162 -23.70 -5.07 -8.68
N SER A 163 -22.48 -5.14 -9.22
CA SER A 163 -21.35 -5.82 -8.58
C SER A 163 -20.56 -4.91 -7.64
N VAL A 164 -20.65 -3.59 -7.82
CA VAL A 164 -19.97 -2.60 -6.96
C VAL A 164 -20.98 -1.58 -6.47
N VAL A 165 -21.09 -1.40 -5.16
CA VAL A 165 -22.05 -0.48 -4.53
C VAL A 165 -21.35 0.47 -3.56
N MET A 166 -21.79 1.73 -3.55
CA MET A 166 -21.39 2.66 -2.49
C MET A 166 -22.04 2.26 -1.17
N THR A 167 -21.31 2.43 -0.08
CA THR A 167 -21.84 2.23 1.27
C THR A 167 -21.62 3.47 2.12
N SER A 168 -22.59 3.75 2.99
CA SER A 168 -22.49 4.80 4.00
C SER A 168 -22.07 4.17 5.32
N GLY A 169 -20.89 4.53 5.81
CA GLY A 169 -20.35 4.03 7.07
C GLY A 169 -19.01 3.34 6.92
N ASP A 170 -18.32 3.17 8.03
CA ASP A 170 -17.07 2.44 8.08
C ASP A 170 -17.37 0.93 8.09
N VAL A 171 -17.03 0.27 6.98
CA VAL A 171 -17.22 -1.18 6.82
C VAL A 171 -16.07 -1.98 7.45
N PHE A 172 -14.97 -1.31 7.80
CA PHE A 172 -13.75 -1.97 8.31
C PHE A 172 -13.81 -2.19 9.82
N ASP A 173 -14.53 -1.35 10.58
CA ASP A 173 -14.66 -1.46 12.04
C ASP A 173 -15.44 -2.72 12.50
N SER A 174 -16.23 -3.32 11.62
CA SER A 174 -17.23 -4.33 12.00
C SER A 174 -16.77 -5.78 11.83
N CYS A 175 -15.70 -6.05 11.08
CA CYS A 175 -15.34 -7.42 10.71
C CYS A 175 -13.83 -7.65 10.75
N LYS A 176 -13.41 -8.63 11.54
CA LYS A 176 -12.09 -9.24 11.35
C LYS A 176 -12.19 -10.22 10.20
N PRO A 177 -11.22 -10.22 9.26
CA PRO A 177 -11.18 -11.24 8.22
C PRO A 177 -11.09 -12.64 8.86
N GLY A 178 -12.03 -13.50 8.54
CA GLY A 178 -11.97 -14.90 8.97
C GLY A 178 -10.88 -15.61 8.17
N VAL A 179 -10.00 -16.35 8.85
CA VAL A 179 -9.00 -17.19 8.17
C VAL A 179 -9.56 -18.59 8.03
N SER A 180 -9.70 -19.05 6.79
CA SER A 180 -10.06 -20.42 6.44
C SER A 180 -8.95 -21.07 5.62
N ASP A 181 -8.99 -22.38 5.50
CA ASP A 181 -8.10 -23.16 4.59
C ASP A 181 -6.60 -22.92 4.80
N MET A 182 -6.17 -22.76 6.05
CA MET A 182 -4.79 -22.43 6.43
C MET A 182 -3.76 -23.40 5.84
N GLU A 183 -4.03 -24.71 5.92
CA GLU A 183 -3.08 -25.77 5.54
C GLU A 183 -2.76 -25.81 4.05
N THR A 184 -3.67 -25.35 3.20
CA THR A 184 -3.54 -25.39 1.74
C THR A 184 -3.35 -24.03 1.10
N SER A 185 -3.28 -22.98 1.93
CA SER A 185 -3.10 -21.61 1.46
C SER A 185 -1.68 -21.09 1.68
N THR A 186 -1.36 -19.99 1.03
CA THR A 186 -0.07 -19.31 1.15
C THR A 186 -0.24 -17.80 1.09
N LEU A 187 0.78 -17.09 1.54
CA LEU A 187 0.86 -15.63 1.45
C LEU A 187 1.45 -15.19 0.11
N LEU A 188 0.83 -14.20 -0.50
CA LEU A 188 1.45 -13.30 -1.47
C LEU A 188 1.33 -11.88 -0.94
N LEU A 189 2.46 -11.19 -0.73
CA LEU A 189 2.49 -9.82 -0.25
C LEU A 189 2.89 -8.88 -1.38
N ILE A 190 1.97 -8.01 -1.82
CA ILE A 190 2.25 -6.96 -2.80
C ILE A 190 2.95 -5.82 -2.06
N ARG A 191 4.15 -5.47 -2.50
CA ARG A 191 5.05 -4.55 -1.82
C ARG A 191 4.64 -3.09 -1.99
N PRO A 192 5.06 -2.20 -1.06
CA PRO A 192 4.67 -0.78 -1.05
C PRO A 192 4.97 -0.03 -2.34
N HIS A 193 6.12 -0.26 -2.98
CA HIS A 193 6.43 0.42 -4.24
C HIS A 193 5.44 0.07 -5.36
N SER A 194 5.00 -1.19 -5.44
CA SER A 194 3.99 -1.63 -6.43
C SER A 194 2.61 -1.04 -6.16
N VAL A 195 2.23 -0.92 -4.87
CA VAL A 195 0.98 -0.26 -4.47
C VAL A 195 1.03 1.23 -4.85
N LYS A 196 2.14 1.92 -4.52
CA LYS A 196 2.36 3.34 -4.85
C LYS A 196 2.39 3.60 -6.35
N ALA A 197 2.94 2.69 -7.12
CA ALA A 197 2.99 2.78 -8.58
C ALA A 197 1.65 2.45 -9.27
N GLY A 198 0.60 2.13 -8.50
CA GLY A 198 -0.72 1.79 -9.03
C GLY A 198 -0.78 0.44 -9.74
N MET A 199 0.12 -0.49 -9.41
CA MET A 199 0.20 -1.81 -10.06
C MET A 199 -0.68 -2.86 -9.37
N LEU A 200 -1.32 -2.51 -8.25
CA LEU A 200 -2.05 -3.42 -7.39
C LEU A 200 -3.10 -4.24 -8.14
N GLY A 201 -3.96 -3.60 -8.91
CA GLY A 201 -5.03 -4.28 -9.62
C GLY A 201 -4.50 -5.23 -10.70
N ARG A 202 -3.48 -4.81 -11.48
CA ARG A 202 -2.86 -5.67 -12.50
C ARG A 202 -2.21 -6.91 -11.92
N ILE A 203 -1.56 -6.78 -10.77
CA ILE A 203 -0.97 -7.93 -10.06
C ILE A 203 -2.08 -8.89 -9.62
N ILE A 204 -3.15 -8.39 -9.02
CA ILE A 204 -4.30 -9.22 -8.59
C ILE A 204 -4.97 -9.90 -9.80
N ASP A 205 -5.18 -9.19 -10.90
CA ASP A 205 -5.76 -9.74 -12.14
C ASP A 205 -4.89 -10.89 -12.69
N GLN A 206 -3.57 -10.74 -12.69
CA GLN A 206 -2.66 -11.79 -13.12
C GLN A 206 -2.69 -13.00 -12.19
N VAL A 207 -2.76 -12.79 -10.88
CA VAL A 207 -2.92 -13.87 -9.88
C VAL A 207 -4.20 -14.67 -10.14
N GLN A 208 -5.34 -13.97 -10.25
CA GLN A 208 -6.63 -14.63 -10.54
C GLN A 208 -6.64 -15.33 -11.91
N GLY A 209 -6.08 -14.69 -12.93
CA GLY A 209 -5.95 -15.25 -14.28
C GLY A 209 -5.04 -16.48 -14.36
N SER A 210 -4.16 -16.68 -13.37
CA SER A 210 -3.26 -17.84 -13.27
C SER A 210 -3.85 -19.02 -12.47
N GLY A 211 -5.16 -18.98 -12.14
CA GLY A 211 -5.87 -20.08 -11.48
C GLY A 211 -5.76 -20.06 -9.95
N PHE A 212 -5.45 -18.91 -9.36
CA PHE A 212 -5.47 -18.73 -7.92
C PHE A 212 -6.72 -18.01 -7.47
N ARG A 213 -7.32 -18.54 -6.42
CA ARG A 213 -8.42 -17.91 -5.71
C ARG A 213 -7.87 -17.11 -4.53
N VAL A 214 -8.27 -15.84 -4.47
CA VAL A 214 -8.00 -14.97 -3.32
C VAL A 214 -9.03 -15.31 -2.23
N VAL A 215 -8.58 -15.94 -1.17
CA VAL A 215 -9.43 -16.35 -0.03
C VAL A 215 -9.56 -15.22 0.96
N ASN A 216 -8.47 -14.47 1.13
CA ASN A 216 -8.44 -13.31 2.00
C ASN A 216 -7.54 -12.22 1.40
N LEU A 217 -7.85 -10.96 1.74
CA LEU A 217 -7.10 -9.81 1.29
C LEU A 217 -7.17 -8.72 2.36
N LYS A 218 -6.02 -8.11 2.68
CA LYS A 218 -5.93 -7.01 3.65
C LYS A 218 -4.82 -6.04 3.24
N MET A 219 -5.14 -4.76 3.19
CA MET A 219 -4.14 -3.70 3.08
C MET A 219 -3.62 -3.37 4.48
N VAL A 220 -2.31 -3.39 4.65
CA VAL A 220 -1.65 -3.13 5.92
C VAL A 220 -0.47 -2.19 5.75
N GLN A 221 -0.13 -1.46 6.79
CA GLN A 221 1.12 -0.72 6.88
C GLN A 221 1.98 -1.32 7.98
N LEU A 222 3.09 -1.93 7.59
CA LEU A 222 4.03 -2.50 8.55
C LEU A 222 4.81 -1.39 9.27
N THR A 223 4.95 -1.55 10.58
CA THR A 223 5.98 -0.82 11.31
C THR A 223 7.34 -1.45 11.01
N ARG A 224 8.42 -0.69 11.20
CA ARG A 224 9.77 -1.24 11.03
C ARG A 224 10.02 -2.49 11.89
N PRO A 225 9.63 -2.54 13.19
CA PRO A 225 9.72 -3.77 13.98
C PRO A 225 8.96 -4.95 13.38
N ASN A 226 7.71 -4.76 12.91
CA ASN A 226 6.96 -5.83 12.24
C ASN A 226 7.65 -6.31 10.95
N ALA A 227 8.18 -5.39 10.14
CA ALA A 227 8.93 -5.77 8.94
C ALA A 227 10.23 -6.53 9.28
N GLN A 228 10.92 -6.17 10.36
CA GLN A 228 12.09 -6.90 10.86
C GLN A 228 11.74 -8.29 11.36
N GLU A 229 10.66 -8.43 12.11
CA GLU A 229 10.15 -9.71 12.61
C GLU A 229 9.78 -10.64 11.44
N PHE A 230 8.99 -10.14 10.50
CA PHE A 230 8.56 -10.90 9.32
C PHE A 230 9.75 -11.38 8.46
N LEU A 231 10.79 -10.55 8.31
CA LEU A 231 11.97 -10.86 7.51
C LEU A 231 13.14 -11.49 8.32
N GLU A 232 12.92 -11.87 9.58
CA GLU A 232 13.97 -12.37 10.47
C GLU A 232 14.69 -13.59 9.87
N VAL A 233 13.96 -14.46 9.16
CA VAL A 233 14.51 -15.67 8.51
C VAL A 233 15.56 -15.35 7.43
N TYR A 234 15.53 -14.16 6.85
CA TYR A 234 16.48 -13.71 5.82
C TYR A 234 17.68 -12.96 6.38
N ARG A 235 17.66 -12.65 7.67
CA ARG A 235 18.71 -11.88 8.33
C ARG A 235 20.04 -12.62 8.32
N GLY A 236 21.07 -11.97 7.77
CA GLY A 236 22.41 -12.55 7.61
C GLY A 236 22.54 -13.60 6.49
N VAL A 237 21.44 -13.93 5.82
CA VAL A 237 21.43 -14.85 4.66
C VAL A 237 21.33 -14.06 3.36
N VAL A 238 20.46 -13.07 3.30
CA VAL A 238 20.23 -12.23 2.12
C VAL A 238 20.86 -10.87 2.33
N PRO A 239 21.79 -10.41 1.47
CA PRO A 239 22.47 -9.11 1.62
C PRO A 239 21.49 -7.93 1.65
N GLU A 240 20.42 -7.98 0.86
CA GLU A 240 19.41 -6.94 0.72
C GLU A 240 18.38 -6.91 1.86
N CYS A 241 18.47 -7.75 2.88
CA CYS A 241 17.48 -7.90 3.94
C CYS A 241 17.19 -6.58 4.67
N VAL A 242 18.21 -5.76 4.93
CA VAL A 242 18.05 -4.45 5.58
C VAL A 242 17.23 -3.50 4.71
N ASP A 243 17.52 -3.47 3.41
CA ASP A 243 16.81 -2.61 2.45
C ASP A 243 15.37 -3.11 2.23
N TRP A 244 15.12 -4.41 2.35
CA TRP A 244 13.77 -4.97 2.32
C TRP A 244 12.91 -4.53 3.50
N VAL A 245 13.50 -4.47 4.69
CA VAL A 245 12.83 -3.94 5.89
C VAL A 245 12.43 -2.47 5.69
N GLU A 246 13.35 -1.66 5.17
CA GLU A 246 13.06 -0.25 4.88
C GLU A 246 11.97 -0.10 3.80
N GLU A 247 12.02 -0.90 2.77
CA GLU A 247 11.02 -0.90 1.69
C GLU A 247 9.65 -1.31 2.21
N LEU A 248 9.53 -2.40 2.96
CA LEU A 248 8.26 -2.86 3.52
C LEU A 248 7.66 -1.87 4.53
N ALA A 249 8.49 -1.16 5.29
CA ALA A 249 8.04 -0.11 6.20
C ALA A 249 7.75 1.23 5.51
N SER A 250 8.08 1.38 4.21
CA SER A 250 7.98 2.65 3.49
C SER A 250 6.56 3.07 3.13
N GLY A 251 5.59 2.17 3.21
CA GLY A 251 4.21 2.46 2.80
C GLY A 251 3.27 1.27 3.01
N LYS A 252 2.08 1.39 2.47
CA LYS A 252 1.07 0.32 2.51
C LYS A 252 1.46 -0.82 1.59
N CYS A 253 1.31 -2.05 2.06
CA CYS A 253 1.36 -3.27 1.29
C CYS A 253 0.00 -3.98 1.32
N VAL A 254 -0.19 -4.96 0.45
CA VAL A 254 -1.44 -5.74 0.40
C VAL A 254 -1.10 -7.21 0.52
N ALA A 255 -1.59 -7.83 1.60
CA ALA A 255 -1.49 -9.25 1.84
C ALA A 255 -2.65 -9.98 1.17
N LEU A 256 -2.34 -11.04 0.43
CA LEU A 256 -3.29 -11.95 -0.20
C LEU A 256 -3.08 -13.36 0.37
N GLN A 257 -4.14 -13.98 0.87
CA GLN A 257 -4.18 -15.41 1.12
C GLN A 257 -4.66 -16.09 -0.14
N LEU A 258 -3.85 -16.96 -0.71
CA LEU A 258 -4.07 -17.61 -2.00
C LEU A 258 -4.21 -19.11 -1.87
N ILE A 259 -5.09 -19.69 -2.69
CA ILE A 259 -5.21 -21.14 -2.92
C ILE A 259 -5.21 -21.39 -4.42
N HIS A 260 -4.47 -22.40 -4.87
CA HIS A 260 -4.53 -22.84 -6.26
C HIS A 260 -5.74 -23.77 -6.46
N ASP A 261 -6.71 -23.36 -7.26
CA ASP A 261 -8.00 -24.06 -7.40
C ASP A 261 -7.87 -25.53 -7.86
N ALA A 262 -6.93 -25.82 -8.77
CA ALA A 262 -6.77 -27.18 -9.30
C ALA A 262 -5.82 -28.07 -8.47
N LYS A 263 -4.91 -27.48 -7.68
CA LYS A 263 -3.87 -28.20 -6.91
C LYS A 263 -3.60 -27.50 -5.57
N PRO A 264 -4.55 -27.57 -4.61
CA PRO A 264 -4.40 -26.86 -3.33
C PRO A 264 -3.13 -27.24 -2.55
N GLU A 265 -2.72 -28.50 -2.62
CA GLU A 265 -1.52 -29.02 -1.96
C GLU A 265 -0.20 -28.49 -2.53
N ALA A 266 -0.23 -27.96 -3.76
CA ALA A 266 0.94 -27.37 -4.43
C ALA A 266 0.89 -25.83 -4.47
N THR A 267 -0.01 -25.18 -3.71
CA THR A 267 -0.25 -23.73 -3.78
C THR A 267 1.04 -22.94 -3.60
N VAL A 268 1.87 -23.24 -2.60
CA VAL A 268 3.13 -22.53 -2.33
C VAL A 268 4.06 -22.59 -3.53
N LEU A 269 4.30 -23.78 -4.07
CA LEU A 269 5.20 -23.97 -5.23
C LEU A 269 4.67 -23.23 -6.47
N ALA A 270 3.35 -23.31 -6.71
CA ALA A 270 2.73 -22.65 -7.85
C ALA A 270 2.78 -21.10 -7.73
N VAL A 271 2.60 -20.54 -6.53
CA VAL A 271 2.76 -19.10 -6.30
C VAL A 271 4.20 -18.65 -6.49
N ARG A 272 5.18 -19.45 -6.05
CA ARG A 272 6.60 -19.16 -6.29
C ARG A 272 6.95 -19.13 -7.77
N GLU A 273 6.41 -20.09 -8.55
CA GLU A 273 6.58 -20.12 -10.00
C GLU A 273 5.95 -18.88 -10.66
N LEU A 274 4.73 -18.49 -10.25
CA LEU A 274 4.07 -17.26 -10.70
C LEU A 274 4.90 -16.01 -10.36
N CYS A 275 5.51 -15.96 -9.19
CA CYS A 275 6.34 -14.83 -8.77
C CYS A 275 7.64 -14.73 -9.57
N GLY A 276 8.25 -15.86 -9.92
CA GLY A 276 9.52 -15.92 -10.63
C GLY A 276 10.75 -15.69 -9.73
N ALA A 277 11.92 -15.60 -10.35
CA ALA A 277 13.17 -15.39 -9.64
C ALA A 277 13.15 -14.10 -8.80
N HIS A 278 13.86 -14.12 -7.67
CA HIS A 278 13.97 -12.99 -6.76
C HIS A 278 14.50 -11.71 -7.42
N ASP A 279 15.50 -11.86 -8.29
CA ASP A 279 16.05 -10.79 -9.10
C ASP A 279 15.18 -10.58 -10.35
N PRO A 280 14.55 -9.39 -10.54
CA PRO A 280 13.75 -9.13 -11.73
C PRO A 280 14.49 -9.25 -13.06
N GLU A 281 15.79 -8.96 -13.10
CA GLU A 281 16.59 -9.16 -14.30
C GLU A 281 16.70 -10.63 -14.68
N ILE A 282 16.96 -11.50 -13.69
CA ILE A 282 16.96 -12.95 -13.87
C ILE A 282 15.57 -13.46 -14.23
N ALA A 283 14.53 -12.95 -13.55
CA ALA A 283 13.14 -13.31 -13.83
C ALA A 283 12.76 -13.01 -15.28
N ASN A 284 13.17 -11.86 -15.80
CA ASN A 284 12.93 -11.47 -17.19
C ASN A 284 13.54 -12.46 -18.21
N HIS A 285 14.70 -13.02 -17.90
CA HIS A 285 15.36 -14.00 -18.77
C HIS A 285 14.75 -15.39 -18.67
N LEU A 286 14.40 -15.84 -17.46
CA LEU A 286 13.95 -17.22 -17.22
C LEU A 286 12.42 -17.36 -17.34
N HIS A 287 11.68 -16.40 -16.82
CA HIS A 287 10.21 -16.41 -16.69
C HIS A 287 9.62 -15.04 -16.97
N PRO A 288 9.63 -14.54 -18.23
CA PRO A 288 9.25 -13.15 -18.58
C PRO A 288 7.79 -12.81 -18.26
N HIS A 289 6.95 -13.82 -18.04
CA HIS A 289 5.53 -13.63 -17.64
C HIS A 289 5.32 -13.67 -16.13
N SER A 290 6.35 -13.85 -15.33
CA SER A 290 6.24 -13.85 -13.86
C SER A 290 6.00 -12.44 -13.31
N LEU A 291 5.44 -12.37 -12.09
CA LEU A 291 5.12 -11.08 -11.46
C LEU A 291 6.36 -10.20 -11.26
N ARG A 292 7.47 -10.80 -10.84
CA ARG A 292 8.72 -10.05 -10.63
C ARG A 292 9.34 -9.57 -11.93
N ALA A 293 9.22 -10.34 -13.02
CA ALA A 293 9.65 -9.90 -14.34
C ALA A 293 8.84 -8.71 -14.87
N GLN A 294 7.53 -8.70 -14.65
CA GLN A 294 6.64 -7.68 -15.21
C GLN A 294 6.56 -6.41 -14.35
N PHE A 295 6.66 -6.52 -13.03
CA PHE A 295 6.38 -5.44 -12.08
C PHE A 295 7.57 -5.09 -11.18
N GLY A 296 8.63 -5.89 -11.16
CA GLY A 296 9.82 -5.62 -10.35
C GLY A 296 10.75 -4.59 -10.99
N GLU A 297 11.32 -3.72 -10.18
CA GLU A 297 12.30 -2.69 -10.58
C GLU A 297 13.74 -3.08 -10.24
N SER A 298 13.92 -3.79 -9.11
CA SER A 298 15.22 -4.20 -8.58
C SER A 298 15.07 -5.33 -7.57
N LYS A 299 16.17 -5.89 -7.07
CA LYS A 299 16.15 -6.90 -6.00
C LYS A 299 15.45 -6.45 -4.72
N VAL A 300 15.51 -5.15 -4.42
CA VAL A 300 14.82 -4.56 -3.27
C VAL A 300 13.36 -4.29 -3.60
N LYS A 301 13.09 -3.71 -4.77
CA LYS A 301 11.75 -3.41 -5.28
C LYS A 301 11.31 -4.46 -6.30
N ASN A 302 11.13 -5.69 -5.86
CA ASN A 302 10.85 -6.83 -6.73
C ASN A 302 9.35 -7.20 -6.84
N ALA A 303 8.48 -6.24 -6.63
CA ALA A 303 7.03 -6.26 -6.74
C ALA A 303 6.32 -7.03 -5.63
N VAL A 304 6.66 -8.28 -5.38
CA VAL A 304 5.96 -9.18 -4.46
C VAL A 304 6.92 -10.00 -3.61
N HIS A 305 6.49 -10.27 -2.36
CA HIS A 305 7.01 -11.40 -1.58
C HIS A 305 6.03 -12.57 -1.68
N CYS A 306 6.54 -13.78 -1.67
CA CYS A 306 5.76 -15.01 -1.56
C CYS A 306 6.46 -15.97 -0.59
N THR A 307 5.70 -16.80 0.07
CA THR A 307 6.21 -17.84 0.97
C THR A 307 7.23 -18.75 0.27
N ASP A 308 8.32 -19.06 0.94
CA ASP A 308 9.40 -19.86 0.36
C ASP A 308 9.18 -21.36 0.51
N LEU A 309 8.70 -21.82 1.65
CA LEU A 309 8.53 -23.24 1.97
C LEU A 309 7.06 -23.57 2.27
N PRO A 310 6.56 -24.75 1.90
CA PRO A 310 5.17 -25.12 2.17
C PRO A 310 4.77 -25.04 3.64
N GLU A 311 5.67 -25.39 4.54
CA GLU A 311 5.46 -25.36 6.00
C GLU A 311 5.33 -23.95 6.56
N ASP A 312 5.86 -22.93 5.88
CA ASP A 312 5.78 -21.53 6.30
C ASP A 312 4.48 -20.86 5.83
N GLY A 313 3.75 -21.46 4.88
CA GLY A 313 2.51 -20.90 4.34
C GLY A 313 1.48 -20.52 5.41
N PRO A 314 1.09 -21.46 6.28
CA PRO A 314 0.16 -21.17 7.38
C PRO A 314 0.67 -20.11 8.35
N LEU A 315 1.97 -20.10 8.64
CA LEU A 315 2.59 -19.15 9.58
C LEU A 315 2.57 -17.72 9.04
N GLU A 316 2.92 -17.53 7.78
CA GLU A 316 2.89 -16.20 7.15
C GLU A 316 1.46 -15.68 6.98
N VAL A 317 0.51 -16.55 6.65
CA VAL A 317 -0.92 -16.20 6.59
C VAL A 317 -1.42 -15.77 7.97
N ASP A 318 -1.12 -16.54 9.03
CA ASP A 318 -1.50 -16.21 10.40
C ASP A 318 -0.92 -14.87 10.83
N TYR A 319 0.34 -14.61 10.51
CA TYR A 319 1.01 -13.35 10.83
C TYR A 319 0.26 -12.14 10.28
N PHE A 320 -0.12 -12.16 9.00
CA PHE A 320 -0.78 -10.99 8.37
C PHE A 320 -2.26 -10.85 8.70
N PHE A 321 -2.98 -11.95 8.91
CA PHE A 321 -4.44 -11.91 9.04
C PHE A 321 -4.94 -12.05 10.48
N GLN A 322 -4.12 -12.56 11.43
CA GLN A 322 -4.50 -12.74 12.83
C GLN A 322 -3.65 -11.91 13.78
N LEU A 323 -2.32 -11.84 13.57
CA LEU A 323 -1.41 -11.21 14.54
C LEU A 323 -1.24 -9.69 14.29
N LEU A 324 -1.22 -9.25 13.02
CA LEU A 324 -1.20 -7.85 12.62
C LEU A 324 -2.62 -7.28 12.50
#